data_5f0163d3986e4332fee7bd08af4702ad
#
_entry.id   5f0163d3986e4332fee7bd08af4702ad
#
_cell.length_a   1.000
_cell.length_b   1.000
_cell.length_c   1.000
_cell.angle_alpha   90.00
_cell.angle_beta   90.00
_cell.angle_gamma   90.00
#
_symmetry.space_group_name_H-M   'P 1'
#
loop_
_entity.id
_entity.type
_entity.pdbx_description
1 polymer ?
#
loop_
_entity_poly.entity_id
_entity_poly.type
_entity_poly.pdbx_seq_one_letter_code
_entity_poly.pdbx_strand_id
1 'polypeptide(L)'
;DLIADEGIDLLYLPGCSVKKGDPGRDDFMKKMEEYYFTVDGLEKIREQSGKTVGVMHSLPRNEGEFDFGIDQTAHELYFKQIGFSVPLRMSLIANIVGLN
;
A
#
# COMPACT_ATOMS: atom_id res chain seq x y z
N ASP A 1 16.93 8.56 -4.85
CA ASP A 1 15.87 7.59 -4.53
C ASP A 1 15.14 7.18 -5.79
N LEU A 2 15.00 5.89 -6.02
CA LEU A 2 14.39 5.34 -7.23
C LEU A 2 12.95 5.85 -7.44
N ILE A 3 12.18 5.94 -6.38
CA ILE A 3 10.78 6.39 -6.44
C ILE A 3 10.71 7.84 -6.92
N ALA A 4 11.54 8.71 -6.37
CA ALA A 4 11.58 10.11 -6.78
C ALA A 4 12.15 10.26 -8.20
N ASP A 5 13.23 9.54 -8.52
CA ASP A 5 13.94 9.63 -9.80
C ASP A 5 13.10 9.12 -10.97
N GLU A 6 12.35 8.05 -10.76
CA GLU A 6 11.49 7.45 -11.79
C GLU A 6 10.10 8.08 -11.88
N GLY A 7 9.77 9.01 -10.98
CA GLY A 7 8.48 9.72 -11.00
C GLY A 7 7.29 8.81 -10.71
N ILE A 8 7.44 7.88 -9.79
CA ILE A 8 6.38 6.93 -9.41
C ILE A 8 5.26 7.65 -8.68
N ASP A 9 4.01 7.40 -9.08
CA ASP A 9 2.82 8.04 -8.52
C ASP A 9 2.14 7.20 -7.44
N LEU A 10 2.24 5.87 -7.55
CA LEU A 10 1.55 4.92 -6.68
C LEU A 10 2.47 3.80 -6.24
N LEU A 11 2.35 3.43 -4.98
CA LEU A 11 2.96 2.22 -4.42
C LEU A 11 1.84 1.27 -4.01
N TYR A 12 1.83 0.07 -4.58
CA TYR A 12 0.92 -0.98 -4.17
C TYR A 12 1.69 -1.98 -3.30
N LEU A 13 1.33 -2.07 -2.03
CA LEU A 13 1.99 -2.94 -1.07
C LEU A 13 1.17 -4.22 -0.90
N PRO A 14 1.69 -5.37 -1.33
CA PRO A 14 1.02 -6.64 -1.06
C PRO A 14 1.13 -6.98 0.42
N GLY A 15 0.14 -7.68 0.94
CA GLY A 15 0.17 -8.13 2.32
C GLY A 15 1.27 -9.15 2.59
N CYS A 16 1.76 -9.18 3.83
CA CYS A 16 2.70 -10.20 4.28
C CYS A 16 1.95 -11.51 4.55
N SER A 17 2.37 -12.59 3.91
CA SER A 17 1.75 -13.91 4.07
C SER A 17 2.30 -14.74 5.24
N VAL A 18 3.36 -14.27 5.89
CA VAL A 18 4.01 -14.98 6.99
C VAL A 18 3.29 -14.63 8.30
N LYS A 19 2.75 -15.65 8.94
CA LYS A 19 1.97 -15.52 10.19
C LYS A 19 2.86 -15.62 11.43
N LYS A 20 2.37 -15.08 12.55
CA LYS A 20 3.01 -15.27 13.85
C LYS A 20 3.20 -16.77 14.12
N GLY A 21 4.43 -17.15 14.52
CA GLY A 21 4.77 -18.52 14.82
C GLY A 21 5.27 -19.33 13.63
N ASP A 22 5.21 -18.81 12.42
CA ASP A 22 5.75 -19.51 11.25
C ASP A 22 7.28 -19.59 11.31
N PRO A 23 7.89 -20.73 10.93
CA PRO A 23 9.34 -20.83 10.84
C PRO A 23 9.91 -19.80 9.87
N GLY A 24 11.01 -19.14 10.27
CA GLY A 24 11.68 -18.14 9.44
C GLY A 24 11.01 -16.79 9.38
N ARG A 25 9.94 -16.56 10.16
CA ARG A 25 9.24 -15.27 10.19
C ARG A 25 10.16 -14.13 10.60
N ASP A 26 11.00 -14.33 11.60
CA ASP A 26 11.91 -13.28 12.08
C ASP A 26 12.91 -12.86 11.01
N ASP A 27 13.46 -13.80 10.25
CA ASP A 27 14.36 -13.51 9.13
C ASP A 27 13.62 -12.79 8.01
N PHE A 28 12.41 -13.21 7.71
CA PHE A 28 11.55 -12.57 6.71
C PHE A 28 11.24 -11.13 7.09
N MET A 29 10.84 -10.88 8.34
CA MET A 29 10.53 -9.54 8.83
C MET A 29 11.74 -8.62 8.81
N LYS A 30 12.93 -9.14 9.09
CA LYS A 30 14.19 -8.39 8.97
C LYS A 30 14.43 -7.92 7.53
N LYS A 31 14.19 -8.77 6.57
CA LYS A 31 14.32 -8.42 5.14
C LYS A 31 13.28 -7.39 4.73
N MET A 32 12.09 -7.46 5.30
CA MET A 32 11.02 -6.50 5.01
C MET A 32 11.30 -5.10 5.56
N GLU A 33 12.18 -4.95 6.54
CA GLU A 33 12.57 -3.62 7.04
C GLU A 33 13.14 -2.73 5.95
N GLU A 34 13.81 -3.30 4.97
CA GLU A 34 14.35 -2.57 3.82
C GLU A 34 13.26 -1.97 2.93
N TYR A 35 12.06 -2.54 2.97
CA TYR A 35 10.91 -2.12 2.17
C TYR A 35 9.86 -1.40 3.00
N TYR A 36 10.20 -1.03 4.23
CA TYR A 36 9.29 -0.36 5.15
C TYR A 36 9.19 1.14 4.81
N PHE A 37 8.00 1.60 4.48
CA PHE A 37 7.75 3.00 4.17
C PHE A 37 7.29 3.75 5.41
N THR A 38 7.93 4.89 5.68
CA THR A 38 7.56 5.78 6.77
C THR A 38 6.95 7.07 6.22
N VAL A 39 6.21 7.77 7.08
CA VAL A 39 5.68 9.10 6.73
C VAL A 39 6.82 10.04 6.32
N ASP A 40 7.90 10.08 7.11
CA ASP A 40 9.06 10.93 6.81
C ASP A 40 9.71 10.58 5.48
N GLY A 41 9.81 9.30 5.17
CA GLY A 41 10.34 8.83 3.89
C GLY A 41 9.50 9.29 2.71
N LEU A 42 8.18 9.16 2.81
CA LEU A 42 7.26 9.61 1.76
C LEU A 42 7.26 11.13 1.60
N GLU A 43 7.35 11.88 2.70
CA GLU A 43 7.44 13.34 2.65
C GLU A 43 8.74 13.82 1.99
N LYS A 44 9.86 13.13 2.24
CA LYS A 44 11.13 13.41 1.55
C LYS A 44 11.01 13.19 0.05
N ILE A 45 10.35 12.11 -0.37
CA ILE A 45 10.10 11.84 -1.78
C ILE A 45 9.24 12.94 -2.39
N ARG A 46 8.23 13.40 -1.68
CA ARG A 46 7.37 14.51 -2.10
C ARG A 46 8.17 15.79 -2.31
N GLU A 47 9.07 16.13 -1.39
CA GLU A 47 9.94 17.30 -1.50
C GLU A 47 10.87 17.20 -2.71
N GLN A 48 11.41 16.02 -2.99
CA GLN A 48 12.33 15.79 -4.11
C GLN A 48 11.64 15.77 -5.47
N SER A 49 10.47 15.14 -5.56
CA SER A 49 9.78 14.91 -6.84
C SER A 49 8.65 15.89 -7.11
N GLY A 50 8.18 16.62 -6.11
CA GLY A 50 7.00 17.48 -6.21
C GLY A 50 5.68 16.72 -6.28
N LYS A 51 5.69 15.40 -6.09
CA LYS A 51 4.51 14.54 -6.16
C LYS A 51 4.20 13.89 -4.83
N THR A 52 2.90 13.82 -4.50
CA THR A 52 2.42 13.02 -3.37
C THR A 52 2.21 11.59 -3.83
N VAL A 53 3.08 10.69 -3.40
CA VAL A 53 2.97 9.26 -3.75
C VAL A 53 1.84 8.65 -2.94
N GLY A 54 0.88 8.03 -3.62
CA GLY A 54 -0.22 7.31 -2.99
C GLY A 54 0.18 5.90 -2.60
N VAL A 55 -0.29 5.43 -1.45
CA VAL A 55 -0.04 4.08 -0.96
C VAL A 55 -1.33 3.29 -0.98
N MET A 56 -1.31 2.15 -1.66
CA MET A 56 -2.42 1.20 -1.73
C MET A 56 -2.02 -0.12 -1.06
N HIS A 57 -2.99 -0.84 -0.56
CA HIS A 57 -2.79 -2.12 0.10
C HIS A 57 -4.06 -2.95 0.00
N SER A 58 -3.90 -4.27 -0.10
CA SER A 58 -5.06 -5.17 -0.22
C SER A 58 -5.85 -5.35 1.08
N LEU A 59 -5.25 -5.01 2.23
CA LEU A 59 -5.83 -5.20 3.56
C LEU A 59 -6.30 -6.65 3.82
N PRO A 60 -6.25 -7.13 5.08
CA PRO A 60 -5.80 -6.38 6.25
C PRO A 60 -4.29 -6.16 6.25
N ARG A 61 -3.88 -5.04 6.81
CA ARG A 61 -2.45 -4.72 7.00
C ARG A 61 -1.96 -5.27 8.33
N ASN A 62 -0.68 -5.63 8.40
CA ASN A 62 -0.05 -6.15 9.61
C ASN A 62 1.08 -5.23 10.05
N GLU A 63 1.41 -5.27 11.34
CA GLU A 63 2.57 -4.55 11.87
C GLU A 63 3.84 -4.96 11.11
N GLY A 64 4.71 -3.98 10.85
CA GLY A 64 5.96 -4.20 10.14
C GLY A 64 5.87 -4.11 8.62
N GLU A 65 4.68 -3.98 8.05
CA GLU A 65 4.51 -3.81 6.60
C GLU A 65 4.78 -2.37 6.17
N PHE A 66 4.24 -1.40 6.91
CA PHE A 66 4.48 0.03 6.68
C PHE A 66 4.07 0.84 7.92
N ASP A 67 4.47 2.10 7.94
CA ASP A 67 4.15 3.02 9.04
C ASP A 67 2.66 3.36 9.05
N PHE A 68 1.96 2.96 10.09
CA PHE A 68 0.52 3.23 10.23
C PHE A 68 0.20 4.73 10.39
N GLY A 69 1.21 5.57 10.65
CA GLY A 69 1.06 7.02 10.61
C GLY A 69 0.62 7.54 9.25
N ILE A 70 0.84 6.77 8.18
CA ILE A 70 0.39 7.10 6.83
C ILE A 70 -1.13 7.29 6.75
N ASP A 71 -1.90 6.65 7.63
CA ASP A 71 -3.36 6.80 7.71
C ASP A 71 -3.81 8.26 7.82
N GLN A 72 -3.01 9.10 8.47
CA GLN A 72 -3.32 10.49 8.76
C GLN A 72 -2.78 11.44 7.67
N THR A 73 -2.26 10.91 6.58
CA THR A 73 -1.58 11.70 5.55
C THR A 73 -2.33 11.67 4.21
N ALA A 74 -1.93 12.57 3.30
CA ALA A 74 -2.43 12.56 1.93
C ALA A 74 -1.92 11.37 1.09
N HIS A 75 -0.96 10.61 1.60
CA HIS A 75 -0.45 9.41 0.94
C HIS A 75 -1.39 8.21 1.09
N GLU A 76 -2.32 8.22 2.05
CA GLU A 76 -3.24 7.13 2.29
C GLU A 76 -4.25 6.99 1.14
N LEU A 77 -4.25 5.84 0.46
CA LEU A 77 -5.24 5.47 -0.54
C LEU A 77 -5.88 4.10 -0.26
N TYR A 78 -5.33 3.33 0.67
CA TYR A 78 -5.79 1.96 0.89
C TYR A 78 -7.20 1.89 1.49
N PHE A 79 -7.59 2.81 2.35
CA PHE A 79 -8.96 2.85 2.87
C PHE A 79 -9.95 3.34 1.80
N LYS A 80 -9.54 4.30 0.98
CA LYS A 80 -10.34 4.75 -0.17
C LYS A 80 -10.51 3.63 -1.18
N GLN A 81 -9.44 2.88 -1.45
CA GLN A 81 -9.46 1.70 -2.32
C GLN A 81 -10.51 0.69 -1.87
N ILE A 82 -10.55 0.37 -0.58
CA ILE A 82 -11.49 -0.61 -0.04
C ILE A 82 -12.94 -0.09 -0.10
N GLY A 83 -13.13 1.21 0.07
CA GLY A 83 -14.43 1.86 -0.08
C GLY A 83 -15.00 1.73 -1.48
N PHE A 84 -14.15 1.67 -2.50
CA PHE A 84 -14.55 1.49 -3.90
C PHE A 84 -14.63 0.03 -4.34
N SER A 85 -14.13 -0.91 -3.54
CA SER A 85 -14.03 -2.32 -3.94
C SER A 85 -15.39 -2.98 -4.16
N VAL A 86 -16.38 -2.69 -3.33
CA VAL A 86 -17.73 -3.27 -3.47
C VAL A 86 -18.43 -2.72 -4.71
N PRO A 87 -18.54 -1.38 -4.92
CA PRO A 87 -19.13 -0.86 -6.15
C PRO A 87 -18.44 -1.34 -7.41
N LEU A 88 -17.10 -1.46 -7.40
CA LEU A 88 -16.34 -1.97 -8.53
C LEU A 88 -16.71 -3.42 -8.86
N ARG A 89 -16.78 -4.28 -7.84
CA ARG A 89 -17.18 -5.69 -8.01
C ARG A 89 -18.60 -5.82 -8.52
N MET A 90 -19.50 -5.00 -8.01
CA MET A 90 -20.89 -4.96 -8.47
C MET A 90 -20.96 -4.58 -9.97
N SER A 91 -20.22 -3.57 -10.38
CA SER A 91 -20.14 -3.13 -11.76
C SER A 91 -19.56 -4.21 -12.67
N LEU A 92 -18.49 -4.88 -12.24
CA LEU A 92 -17.88 -5.99 -12.99
C LEU A 92 -18.85 -7.15 -13.18
N ILE A 93 -19.56 -7.55 -12.14
CA ILE A 93 -20.54 -8.63 -12.20
C ILE A 93 -21.69 -8.24 -13.14
N ALA A 94 -22.20 -7.02 -13.02
CA ALA A 94 -23.26 -6.52 -13.89
C ALA A 94 -22.85 -6.54 -15.36
N ASN A 95 -21.61 -6.16 -15.67
CA ASN A 95 -21.09 -6.22 -17.03
C ASN A 95 -20.97 -7.65 -17.54
N ILE A 96 -20.47 -8.56 -16.71
CA ILE A 96 -20.29 -9.97 -17.09
C ILE A 96 -21.63 -10.64 -17.40
N VAL A 97 -22.68 -10.34 -16.63
CA VAL A 97 -24.00 -10.92 -16.83
C VAL A 97 -24.90 -10.11 -17.78
N GLY A 98 -24.41 -9.00 -18.31
CA GLY A 98 -25.13 -8.20 -19.30
C GLY A 98 -26.25 -7.34 -18.74
N LEU A 99 -26.17 -6.93 -17.47
CA LEU A 99 -27.20 -6.10 -16.81
C LEU A 99 -26.95 -4.59 -16.92
N ASN A 100 -25.99 -4.18 -17.68
CA ASN A 100 -25.71 -2.76 -17.90
C ASN A 100 -26.65 -2.13 -18.91
#